data_0bf7724b14dbdce4fd38b66661e76bac
#
_entry.id   0bf7724b14dbdce4fd38b66661e76bac
#
_cell.length_a   1.000
_cell.length_b   1.000
_cell.length_c   1.000
_cell.angle_alpha   90.00
_cell.angle_beta   90.00
_cell.angle_gamma   90.00
#
_symmetry.space_group_name_H-M   'P 1'
#
loop_
_entity.id
_entity.type
_entity.pdbx_description
1 polymer ?
#
loop_
_entity_poly.entity_id
_entity_poly.type
_entity_poly.pdbx_seq_one_letter_code
_entity_poly.pdbx_strand_id
1 'polypeptide(L)'
;MNLEYSAVIRTLGLAGDKYMRLLKSLDTQTIKPKEILVVLAEGYDLPPERLGYERYIYSKKGIVSQRSLGAIEARSEYCLFLDDDLEFESTMVERLFKPIVEKKVNITFPIIPEMVPKTTLSTFLMCVLTASAMPMIINRKKYYTKINMAGGWLYNEHIDFSKELLYEAQT
;
A
#
# COMPACT_ATOMS: atom_id res chain seq x y z
N MET A 1 15.20 -10.64 -16.03
CA MET A 1 15.42 -10.27 -14.62
C MET A 1 14.39 -11.03 -13.82
N ASN A 2 14.81 -11.89 -12.92
CA ASN A 2 13.86 -12.64 -12.09
C ASN A 2 13.44 -11.74 -10.94
N LEU A 3 12.27 -11.12 -11.02
CA LEU A 3 11.75 -10.25 -9.98
C LEU A 3 11.17 -11.12 -8.87
N GLU A 4 11.87 -11.16 -7.75
CA GLU A 4 11.43 -11.90 -6.56
C GLU A 4 10.99 -10.89 -5.50
N TYR A 5 9.80 -11.10 -4.95
CA TYR A 5 9.29 -10.27 -3.86
C TYR A 5 8.64 -11.11 -2.76
N SER A 6 8.70 -10.58 -1.55
CA SER A 6 7.97 -11.08 -0.40
C SER A 6 6.68 -10.27 -0.23
N ALA A 7 5.52 -10.93 -0.22
CA ALA A 7 4.27 -10.31 0.18
C ALA A 7 4.20 -10.28 1.71
N VAL A 8 4.26 -9.10 2.31
CA VAL A 8 4.26 -8.90 3.76
C VAL A 8 2.88 -8.43 4.19
N ILE A 9 2.13 -9.29 4.86
CA ILE A 9 0.77 -9.01 5.30
C ILE A 9 0.76 -8.76 6.82
N ARG A 10 0.29 -7.60 7.25
CA ARG A 10 0.00 -7.37 8.66
C ARG A 10 -1.45 -7.73 8.97
N THR A 11 -1.69 -8.41 10.08
CA THR A 11 -3.05 -8.80 10.47
C THR A 11 -3.19 -8.95 11.99
N LEU A 12 -4.45 -8.92 12.44
CA LEU A 12 -4.86 -9.40 13.75
C LEU A 12 -5.51 -10.80 13.68
N GLY A 13 -5.59 -11.40 12.49
CA GLY A 13 -6.26 -12.68 12.28
C GLY A 13 -7.79 -12.63 12.29
N LEU A 14 -8.38 -11.44 12.20
CA LEU A 14 -9.82 -11.23 12.37
C LEU A 14 -10.54 -10.80 11.07
N ALA A 15 -9.85 -10.74 9.95
CA ALA A 15 -10.40 -10.21 8.70
C ALA A 15 -11.32 -11.23 7.95
N GLY A 16 -11.26 -12.52 8.30
CA GLY A 16 -12.14 -13.55 7.74
C GLY A 16 -12.08 -13.63 6.22
N ASP A 17 -13.24 -13.61 5.56
CA ASP A 17 -13.32 -13.70 4.09
C ASP A 17 -12.51 -12.64 3.34
N LYS A 18 -12.30 -11.46 3.92
CA LYS A 18 -11.47 -10.42 3.30
C LYS A 18 -10.02 -10.89 3.18
N TYR A 19 -9.51 -11.51 4.25
CA TYR A 19 -8.17 -12.08 4.24
C TYR A 19 -8.03 -13.19 3.18
N MET A 20 -9.03 -14.07 3.05
CA MET A 20 -9.02 -15.09 2.00
C MET A 20 -9.05 -14.47 0.60
N ARG A 21 -9.78 -13.36 0.37
CA ARG A 21 -9.76 -12.65 -0.92
C ARG A 21 -8.39 -12.07 -1.23
N LEU A 22 -7.72 -11.49 -0.22
CA LEU A 22 -6.34 -11.02 -0.38
C LEU A 22 -5.40 -12.16 -0.79
N LEU A 23 -5.44 -13.29 -0.08
CA LEU A 23 -4.60 -14.46 -0.40
C LEU A 23 -4.85 -14.97 -1.82
N LYS A 24 -6.11 -15.06 -2.25
CA LYS A 24 -6.47 -15.42 -3.64
C LYS A 24 -5.96 -14.39 -4.65
N SER A 25 -6.04 -13.10 -4.33
CA SER A 25 -5.49 -12.05 -5.18
C SER A 25 -3.98 -12.20 -5.38
N LEU A 26 -3.24 -12.62 -4.35
CA LEU A 26 -1.82 -12.92 -4.44
C LEU A 26 -1.54 -14.18 -5.26
N ASP A 27 -2.33 -15.24 -5.06
CA ASP A 27 -2.15 -16.51 -5.77
C ASP A 27 -2.46 -16.40 -7.27
N THR A 28 -3.31 -15.47 -7.66
CA THR A 28 -3.68 -15.24 -9.07
C THR A 28 -2.80 -14.22 -9.79
N GLN A 29 -1.80 -13.62 -9.14
CA GLN A 29 -0.91 -12.64 -9.78
C GLN A 29 -0.12 -13.23 -10.94
N THR A 30 0.10 -12.43 -11.99
CA THR A 30 1.01 -12.76 -13.13
C THR A 30 2.45 -12.92 -12.65
N ILE A 31 2.87 -12.13 -11.66
CA ILE A 31 4.14 -12.28 -10.95
C ILE A 31 3.80 -12.72 -9.52
N LYS A 32 4.00 -14.00 -9.22
CA LYS A 32 3.69 -14.56 -7.90
C LYS A 32 4.75 -14.18 -6.86
N PRO A 33 4.35 -14.00 -5.59
CA PRO A 33 5.31 -13.79 -4.52
C PRO A 33 6.18 -15.03 -4.32
N LYS A 34 7.46 -14.83 -3.99
CA LYS A 34 8.36 -15.90 -3.57
C LYS A 34 7.98 -16.47 -2.20
N GLU A 35 7.44 -15.61 -1.34
CA GLU A 35 6.86 -15.96 -0.04
C GLU A 35 5.69 -15.04 0.30
N ILE A 36 4.76 -15.57 1.07
CA ILE A 36 3.74 -14.81 1.78
C ILE A 36 4.12 -14.81 3.25
N LEU A 37 4.60 -13.68 3.75
CA LEU A 37 4.96 -13.48 5.15
C LEU A 37 3.84 -12.77 5.89
N VAL A 38 3.23 -13.45 6.83
CA VAL A 38 2.12 -12.93 7.62
C VAL A 38 2.62 -12.54 9.00
N VAL A 39 2.54 -11.26 9.32
CA VAL A 39 2.94 -10.71 10.61
C VAL A 39 1.71 -10.52 11.47
N LEU A 40 1.49 -11.47 12.36
CA LEU A 40 0.36 -11.51 13.28
C LEU A 40 0.71 -10.74 14.57
N ALA A 41 -0.27 -10.04 15.13
CA ALA A 41 -0.06 -9.40 16.42
C ALA A 41 -0.05 -10.45 17.55
N GLU A 42 0.85 -10.28 18.53
CA GLU A 42 0.91 -11.11 19.73
C GLU A 42 -0.44 -11.09 20.46
N GLY A 43 -0.85 -12.25 21.00
CA GLY A 43 -2.12 -12.44 21.69
C GLY A 43 -3.33 -12.68 20.77
N TYR A 44 -3.09 -12.84 19.48
CA TYR A 44 -4.14 -13.19 18.49
C TYR A 44 -3.87 -14.57 17.89
N ASP A 45 -4.94 -15.29 17.59
CA ASP A 45 -4.87 -16.61 16.97
C ASP A 45 -4.60 -16.52 15.47
N LEU A 46 -4.05 -17.60 14.92
CA LEU A 46 -3.88 -17.74 13.47
C LEU A 46 -5.25 -17.66 12.78
N PRO A 47 -5.36 -16.93 11.66
CA PRO A 47 -6.58 -16.92 10.89
C PRO A 47 -6.94 -18.35 10.43
N PRO A 48 -8.22 -18.75 10.46
CA PRO A 48 -8.64 -20.04 9.95
C PRO A 48 -8.50 -20.15 8.42
N GLU A 49 -8.63 -19.02 7.72
CA GLU A 49 -8.46 -18.91 6.27
C GLU A 49 -6.97 -18.97 5.92
N ARG A 50 -6.57 -19.96 5.13
CA ARG A 50 -5.16 -20.17 4.74
C ARG A 50 -5.07 -20.86 3.38
N LEU A 51 -4.03 -20.54 2.62
CA LEU A 51 -3.64 -21.33 1.43
C LEU A 51 -2.74 -22.53 1.81
N GLY A 52 -2.06 -22.45 2.96
CA GLY A 52 -1.25 -23.54 3.52
C GLY A 52 0.26 -23.41 3.28
N TYR A 53 0.72 -22.35 2.64
CA TYR A 53 2.15 -22.09 2.39
C TYR A 53 2.63 -20.71 2.87
N GLU A 54 1.81 -20.01 3.65
CA GLU A 54 2.19 -18.77 4.31
C GLU A 54 3.15 -19.04 5.47
N ARG A 55 4.10 -18.13 5.66
CA ARG A 55 4.96 -18.11 6.83
C ARG A 55 4.43 -17.11 7.85
N TYR A 56 4.12 -17.57 9.05
CA TYR A 56 3.58 -16.74 10.12
C TYR A 56 4.67 -16.36 11.11
N ILE A 57 4.72 -15.09 11.51
CA ILE A 57 5.56 -14.58 12.59
C ILE A 57 4.73 -13.68 13.50
N TYR A 58 5.17 -13.50 14.73
CA TYR A 58 4.46 -12.69 15.72
C TYR A 58 5.24 -11.42 16.05
N SER A 59 4.51 -10.32 16.23
CA SER A 59 5.03 -9.00 16.57
C SER A 59 4.16 -8.34 17.61
N LYS A 60 4.71 -7.38 18.34
CA LYS A 60 3.89 -6.45 19.13
C LYS A 60 2.81 -5.83 18.24
N LYS A 61 1.59 -5.71 18.78
CA LYS A 61 0.48 -5.07 18.09
C LYS A 61 0.83 -3.64 17.70
N GLY A 62 0.68 -3.31 16.42
CA GLY A 62 0.89 -1.98 15.89
C GLY A 62 1.33 -2.00 14.43
N ILE A 63 0.84 -1.03 13.64
CA ILE A 63 1.12 -0.94 12.19
C ILE A 63 2.62 -0.87 11.94
N VAL A 64 3.33 -0.01 12.66
CA VAL A 64 4.77 0.21 12.50
C VAL A 64 5.54 -1.05 12.92
N SER A 65 5.25 -1.61 14.10
CA SER A 65 5.96 -2.79 14.62
C SER A 65 5.83 -3.99 13.68
N GLN A 66 4.61 -4.28 13.22
CA GLN A 66 4.36 -5.42 12.33
C GLN A 66 5.01 -5.21 10.95
N ARG A 67 4.94 -4.02 10.36
CA ARG A 67 5.57 -3.72 9.07
C ARG A 67 7.10 -3.74 9.16
N SER A 68 7.68 -3.17 10.22
CA SER A 68 9.14 -3.17 10.44
C SER A 68 9.68 -4.59 10.60
N LEU A 69 9.01 -5.42 11.42
CA LEU A 69 9.40 -6.81 11.57
C LEU A 69 9.27 -7.57 10.24
N GLY A 70 8.18 -7.35 9.51
CA GLY A 70 7.98 -7.95 8.20
C GLY A 70 9.07 -7.57 7.20
N ALA A 71 9.53 -6.31 7.20
CA ALA A 71 10.64 -5.88 6.35
C ALA A 71 11.97 -6.57 6.70
N ILE A 72 12.24 -6.76 8.00
CA ILE A 72 13.47 -7.42 8.49
C ILE A 72 13.47 -8.91 8.16
N GLU A 73 12.31 -9.56 8.28
CA GLU A 73 12.17 -11.00 8.12
C GLU A 73 11.90 -11.46 6.69
N ALA A 74 11.59 -10.52 5.78
CA ALA A 74 11.38 -10.82 4.36
C ALA A 74 12.66 -11.37 3.71
N ARG A 75 12.50 -12.38 2.83
CA ARG A 75 13.61 -13.12 2.21
C ARG A 75 13.92 -12.69 0.77
N SER A 76 13.13 -11.76 0.24
CA SER A 76 13.31 -11.22 -1.11
C SER A 76 13.83 -9.80 -1.08
N GLU A 77 14.44 -9.38 -2.18
CA GLU A 77 14.94 -8.00 -2.35
C GLU A 77 13.82 -6.96 -2.26
N TYR A 78 12.64 -7.31 -2.77
CA TYR A 78 11.48 -6.42 -2.77
C TYR A 78 10.43 -6.90 -1.77
N CYS A 79 9.80 -5.94 -1.08
CA CYS A 79 8.70 -6.19 -0.17
C CYS A 79 7.42 -5.49 -0.66
N LEU A 80 6.35 -6.25 -0.81
CA LEU A 80 5.01 -5.74 -1.03
C LEU A 80 4.25 -5.73 0.30
N PHE A 81 4.04 -4.55 0.89
CA PHE A 81 3.31 -4.41 2.15
C PHE A 81 1.81 -4.33 1.90
N LEU A 82 1.06 -5.17 2.58
CA LEU A 82 -0.38 -5.33 2.42
C LEU A 82 -1.09 -5.30 3.78
N ASP A 83 -2.29 -4.74 3.78
CA ASP A 83 -3.26 -4.88 4.85
C ASP A 83 -4.15 -6.10 4.57
N ASP A 84 -4.76 -6.67 5.58
CA ASP A 84 -5.46 -7.96 5.51
C ASP A 84 -6.87 -7.91 4.89
N ASP A 85 -7.30 -6.75 4.41
CA ASP A 85 -8.61 -6.53 3.82
C ASP A 85 -8.59 -6.03 2.37
N LEU A 86 -7.45 -6.17 1.71
CA LEU A 86 -7.24 -5.75 0.32
C LEU A 86 -7.68 -6.83 -0.68
N GLU A 87 -8.14 -6.38 -1.83
CA GLU A 87 -8.39 -7.20 -3.01
C GLU A 87 -7.92 -6.45 -4.25
N PHE A 88 -7.27 -7.12 -5.20
CA PHE A 88 -6.70 -6.47 -6.37
C PHE A 88 -6.59 -7.41 -7.58
N GLU A 89 -6.47 -6.79 -8.76
CA GLU A 89 -6.39 -7.48 -10.03
C GLU A 89 -5.10 -8.31 -10.18
N SER A 90 -5.16 -9.34 -11.02
CA SER A 90 -4.06 -10.28 -11.26
C SER A 90 -2.80 -9.64 -11.87
N THR A 91 -2.89 -8.45 -12.45
CA THR A 91 -1.76 -7.72 -13.06
C THR A 91 -1.22 -6.59 -12.18
N MET A 92 -1.76 -6.41 -10.96
CA MET A 92 -1.39 -5.29 -10.10
C MET A 92 0.09 -5.27 -9.77
N VAL A 93 0.67 -6.41 -9.38
CA VAL A 93 2.10 -6.51 -9.03
C VAL A 93 2.99 -6.23 -10.23
N GLU A 94 2.66 -6.75 -11.40
CA GLU A 94 3.39 -6.47 -12.64
C GLU A 94 3.43 -4.97 -12.95
N ARG A 95 2.30 -4.29 -12.80
CA ARG A 95 2.20 -2.84 -13.01
C ARG A 95 3.01 -2.05 -11.99
N LEU A 96 3.06 -2.49 -10.74
CA LEU A 96 3.90 -1.86 -9.69
C LEU A 96 5.39 -2.07 -9.95
N PHE A 97 5.79 -3.23 -10.48
CA PHE A 97 7.20 -3.51 -10.78
C PHE A 97 7.72 -2.79 -12.03
N LYS A 98 6.86 -2.47 -12.99
CA LYS A 98 7.27 -1.82 -14.24
C LYS A 98 8.15 -0.58 -14.02
N PRO A 99 7.79 0.42 -13.20
CA PRO A 99 8.65 1.58 -12.95
C PRO A 99 9.96 1.25 -12.23
N ILE A 100 9.96 0.23 -11.38
CA ILE A 100 11.17 -0.24 -10.68
C ILE A 100 12.14 -0.86 -11.68
N VAL A 101 11.65 -1.75 -12.54
CA VAL A 101 12.46 -2.40 -13.60
C VAL A 101 13.04 -1.38 -14.57
N GLU A 102 12.27 -0.37 -14.92
CA GLU A 102 12.72 0.73 -15.76
C GLU A 102 13.70 1.67 -15.03
N LYS A 103 14.06 1.38 -13.79
CA LYS A 103 14.98 2.15 -12.94
C LYS A 103 14.57 3.63 -12.75
N LYS A 104 13.27 3.89 -12.78
CA LYS A 104 12.73 5.24 -12.59
C LYS A 104 12.51 5.56 -11.11
N VAL A 105 12.18 4.53 -10.31
CA VAL A 105 11.85 4.66 -8.90
C VAL A 105 12.28 3.43 -8.12
N ASN A 106 12.45 3.58 -6.81
CA ASN A 106 12.73 2.47 -5.88
C ASN A 106 11.50 2.04 -5.08
N ILE A 107 10.45 2.85 -5.08
CA ILE A 107 9.21 2.62 -4.33
C ILE A 107 8.04 2.92 -5.25
N THR A 108 7.06 2.03 -5.26
CA THR A 108 5.78 2.19 -5.97
C THR A 108 4.63 1.89 -5.04
N PHE A 109 3.48 2.48 -5.30
CA PHE A 109 2.24 2.17 -4.60
C PHE A 109 1.05 2.33 -5.56
N PRO A 110 -0.01 1.52 -5.39
CA PRO A 110 -1.22 1.67 -6.19
C PRO A 110 -1.99 2.91 -5.75
N ILE A 111 -2.71 3.49 -6.69
CA ILE A 111 -3.72 4.49 -6.39
C ILE A 111 -5.00 3.76 -6.05
N ILE A 112 -5.62 4.11 -4.94
CA ILE A 112 -6.93 3.62 -4.53
C ILE A 112 -7.92 4.77 -4.75
N PRO A 113 -8.68 4.79 -5.87
CA PRO A 113 -9.53 5.92 -6.23
C PRO A 113 -10.57 6.26 -5.16
N GLU A 114 -11.07 5.26 -4.43
CA GLU A 114 -12.05 5.42 -3.37
C GLU A 114 -11.49 6.15 -2.14
N MET A 115 -10.17 6.13 -1.96
CA MET A 115 -9.47 6.84 -0.87
C MET A 115 -9.11 8.28 -1.23
N VAL A 116 -9.25 8.68 -2.49
CA VAL A 116 -9.02 10.08 -2.89
C VAL A 116 -10.19 10.92 -2.37
N PRO A 117 -9.94 11.84 -1.41
CA PRO A 117 -11.02 12.64 -0.84
C PRO A 117 -11.65 13.51 -1.93
N LYS A 118 -12.97 13.38 -2.08
CA LYS A 118 -13.73 14.35 -2.89
C LYS A 118 -13.78 15.68 -2.15
N THR A 119 -13.38 16.75 -2.81
CA THR A 119 -13.40 18.07 -2.19
C THR A 119 -14.85 18.50 -1.98
N THR A 120 -15.27 18.50 -0.73
CA THR A 120 -16.50 19.12 -0.29
C THR A 120 -16.18 20.54 0.21
N LEU A 121 -17.19 21.42 0.29
CA LEU A 121 -17.01 22.77 0.84
C LEU A 121 -16.41 22.74 2.25
N SER A 122 -16.78 21.76 3.08
CA SER A 122 -16.24 21.60 4.43
C SER A 122 -14.77 21.16 4.42
N THR A 123 -14.38 20.23 3.56
CA THR A 123 -12.96 19.83 3.41
C THR A 123 -12.12 20.96 2.84
N PHE A 124 -12.65 21.74 1.90
CA PHE A 124 -11.98 22.94 1.39
C PHE A 124 -11.74 23.95 2.51
N LEU A 125 -12.78 24.28 3.31
CA LEU A 125 -12.65 25.18 4.47
C LEU A 125 -11.64 24.68 5.50
N MET A 126 -11.66 23.41 5.83
CA MET A 126 -10.67 22.80 6.74
C MET A 126 -9.25 22.90 6.16
N CYS A 127 -9.06 22.64 4.88
CA CYS A 127 -7.77 22.78 4.23
C CYS A 127 -7.28 24.23 4.22
N VAL A 128 -8.15 25.21 4.06
CA VAL A 128 -7.81 26.65 4.13
C VAL A 128 -7.42 27.03 5.55
N LEU A 129 -8.21 26.62 6.56
CA LEU A 129 -7.95 26.90 7.98
C LEU A 129 -6.63 26.29 8.48
N THR A 130 -6.25 25.12 7.96
CA THR A 130 -4.99 24.45 8.33
C THR A 130 -3.80 24.87 7.48
N ALA A 131 -3.97 25.87 6.59
CA ALA A 131 -2.98 26.31 5.61
C ALA A 131 -2.42 25.18 4.69
N SER A 132 -3.07 24.00 4.72
CA SER A 132 -2.64 22.82 3.97
C SER A 132 -3.05 22.86 2.49
N ALA A 133 -4.03 23.69 2.14
CA ALA A 133 -4.53 23.83 0.77
C ALA A 133 -3.73 24.81 -0.09
N MET A 134 -3.04 25.77 0.51
CA MET A 134 -2.33 26.83 -0.25
C MET A 134 -1.35 26.27 -1.29
N PRO A 135 -0.50 25.30 -0.97
CA PRO A 135 0.41 24.72 -1.96
C PRO A 135 -0.30 23.95 -3.09
N MET A 136 -1.44 23.32 -2.79
CA MET A 136 -2.23 22.60 -3.81
C MET A 136 -2.92 23.57 -4.79
N ILE A 137 -3.44 24.70 -4.30
CA ILE A 137 -4.09 25.71 -5.12
C ILE A 137 -3.07 26.37 -6.06
N ILE A 138 -1.88 26.69 -5.55
CA ILE A 138 -0.83 27.39 -6.28
C ILE A 138 -0.12 26.48 -7.30
N ASN A 139 0.03 25.19 -6.97
CA ASN A 139 0.80 24.22 -7.78
C ASN A 139 -0.04 23.05 -8.31
N ARG A 140 -1.30 23.29 -8.72
CA ARG A 140 -2.29 22.29 -9.15
C ARG A 140 -1.82 21.18 -10.09
N LYS A 141 -0.73 21.38 -10.83
CA LYS A 141 -0.28 20.42 -11.86
C LYS A 141 1.02 19.69 -11.51
N LYS A 142 1.67 20.00 -10.38
CA LYS A 142 3.01 19.48 -10.08
C LYS A 142 3.07 18.26 -9.19
N TYR A 143 2.03 17.99 -8.39
CA TYR A 143 2.08 16.91 -7.39
C TYR A 143 0.89 15.98 -7.53
N TYR A 144 1.15 14.69 -7.42
CA TYR A 144 0.13 13.69 -7.19
C TYR A 144 -0.33 13.72 -5.73
N THR A 145 0.63 13.69 -4.83
CA THR A 145 0.41 13.77 -3.40
C THR A 145 1.47 14.65 -2.75
N LYS A 146 1.13 15.27 -1.66
CA LYS A 146 2.05 16.04 -0.83
C LYS A 146 1.82 15.67 0.63
N ILE A 147 2.90 15.55 1.39
CA ILE A 147 2.85 15.38 2.83
C ILE A 147 3.02 16.77 3.45
N ASN A 148 2.07 17.19 4.28
CA ASN A 148 2.18 18.45 5.02
C ASN A 148 3.07 18.29 6.27
N MET A 149 3.44 19.41 6.90
CA MET A 149 4.29 19.40 8.11
C MET A 149 3.69 18.64 9.29
N ALA A 150 2.37 18.41 9.30
CA ALA A 150 1.68 17.61 10.31
C ALA A 150 1.58 16.11 9.94
N GLY A 151 2.25 15.68 8.86
CA GLY A 151 2.22 14.29 8.39
C GLY A 151 0.95 13.89 7.63
N GLY A 152 0.06 14.84 7.34
CA GLY A 152 -1.16 14.60 6.57
C GLY A 152 -0.87 14.50 5.07
N TRP A 153 -1.53 13.55 4.41
CA TRP A 153 -1.44 13.35 2.97
C TRP A 153 -2.44 14.24 2.23
N LEU A 154 -1.96 14.94 1.21
CA LEU A 154 -2.77 15.79 0.33
C LEU A 154 -2.71 15.21 -1.08
N TYR A 155 -3.86 14.88 -1.65
CA TYR A 155 -3.98 14.36 -3.00
C TYR A 155 -4.38 15.45 -3.98
N ASN A 156 -3.88 15.35 -5.21
CA ASN A 156 -4.29 16.23 -6.29
C ASN A 156 -5.51 15.63 -7.00
N GLU A 157 -6.70 16.16 -6.73
CA GLU A 157 -7.98 15.70 -7.30
C GLU A 157 -8.12 15.91 -8.83
N HIS A 158 -7.23 16.70 -9.44
CA HIS A 158 -7.25 16.98 -10.88
C HIS A 158 -6.39 15.99 -11.70
N ILE A 159 -5.90 14.94 -11.08
CA ILE A 159 -5.12 13.90 -11.77
C ILE A 159 -6.05 12.97 -12.54
N ASP A 160 -5.69 12.73 -13.78
CA ASP A 160 -6.35 11.72 -14.61
C ASP A 160 -5.86 10.32 -14.21
N PHE A 161 -6.63 9.64 -13.37
CA PHE A 161 -6.34 8.29 -12.89
C PHE A 161 -6.46 7.19 -13.95
N SER A 162 -6.92 7.52 -15.15
CA SER A 162 -6.95 6.56 -16.26
C SER A 162 -5.56 6.31 -16.86
N LYS A 163 -4.58 7.14 -16.51
CA LYS A 163 -3.20 7.05 -17.01
C LYS A 163 -2.26 6.54 -15.93
N GLU A 164 -1.29 5.72 -16.32
CA GLU A 164 -0.15 5.41 -15.46
C GLU A 164 0.66 6.69 -15.22
N LEU A 165 0.78 7.09 -13.97
CA LEU A 165 1.43 8.33 -13.58
C LEU A 165 2.61 8.03 -12.68
N LEU A 166 3.78 8.57 -13.05
CA LEU A 166 4.97 8.56 -12.23
C LEU A 166 5.16 9.97 -11.67
N TYR A 167 5.05 10.10 -10.36
CA TYR A 167 5.28 11.35 -9.65
C TYR A 167 6.29 11.15 -8.53
N GLU A 168 7.21 12.08 -8.39
CA GLU A 168 8.02 12.15 -7.19
C GLU A 168 7.17 12.70 -6.05
N ALA A 169 7.18 11.99 -4.91
CA ALA A 169 6.61 12.52 -3.69
C ALA A 169 7.50 13.69 -3.22
N GLN A 170 6.92 14.87 -3.09
CA GLN A 170 7.63 16.00 -2.48
C GLN A 170 7.35 16.00 -0.97
N THR A 171 8.41 15.89 -0.19
CA THR A 171 8.43 16.05 1.27
C THR A 171 8.60 17.51 1.66
#